data_4a104b6588877193ef30c80bc03b293b
#
_entry.id   4a104b6588877193ef30c80bc03b293b
#
_cell.length_a   1.000
_cell.length_b   1.000
_cell.length_c   1.000
_cell.angle_alpha   90.00
_cell.angle_beta   90.00
_cell.angle_gamma   90.00
#
_symmetry.space_group_name_H-M   'P 1'
#
loop_
_entity.id
_entity.type
_entity.pdbx_description
1 polymer ?
#
loop_
_entity_poly.entity_id
_entity_poly.type
_entity_poly.pdbx_seq_one_letter_code
_entity_poly.pdbx_strand_id
1 'polypeptide(L)'
;MRRAVVLNGYGPPELLRLEKVRRPTLRADEVRVRVLAAGVNRTDIEIRAGNWPIQKPQPFPYIPGVEVVGRVIEIGGGVKTLRQGDAVISMMMGMGGVRAERPGGYQEEVALRAADCALLSVDIDLFDIATIGLAGVTALAGFDFVGAGPDRRVLVTGAGGGVGSCAVSLGKALGTSIVAVTRDRRKADALARLGADEVVVAPPGEAPPQLPVVTGVVDLVGGAMFGQLVKALSPGGKLCFLGGTAGDAVSFSASSLMEGISMGGWSSEVLDGAALRSAVGRLTSLMRRGTLSAPPAAKFALADAPAAHHAVQRDEHIGRVLLLPDVP
;
A
#
# COMPACT_ATOMS: atom_id res chain seq x y z
N MET A 1 9.07 27.31 9.59
CA MET A 1 9.26 26.77 8.23
C MET A 1 9.57 25.30 8.36
N ARG A 2 9.18 24.45 7.40
CA ARG A 2 9.51 23.03 7.29
C ARG A 2 9.81 22.70 5.82
N ARG A 3 10.54 21.62 5.57
CA ARG A 3 10.76 21.13 4.21
C ARG A 3 9.61 20.22 3.79
N ALA A 4 9.17 20.35 2.56
CA ALA A 4 8.15 19.50 1.93
C ALA A 4 8.42 19.34 0.45
N VAL A 5 8.05 18.21 -0.11
CA VAL A 5 7.99 18.04 -1.56
C VAL A 5 6.70 18.65 -2.06
N VAL A 6 6.82 19.56 -3.01
CA VAL A 6 5.71 20.32 -3.59
C VAL A 6 5.51 19.93 -5.04
N LEU A 7 4.27 19.78 -5.45
CA LEU A 7 3.85 19.55 -6.84
C LEU A 7 3.04 20.75 -7.32
N ASN A 8 3.47 21.35 -8.43
CA ASN A 8 2.86 22.55 -9.00
C ASN A 8 1.99 22.26 -10.24
N GLY A 9 1.93 21.01 -10.67
CA GLY A 9 1.15 20.56 -11.83
C GLY A 9 1.30 19.07 -12.03
N TYR A 10 0.39 18.45 -12.78
CA TYR A 10 0.49 17.03 -13.14
C TYR A 10 1.63 16.80 -14.13
N GLY A 11 2.26 15.62 -14.06
CA GLY A 11 3.27 15.23 -15.03
C GLY A 11 4.34 14.28 -14.50
N PRO A 12 5.59 14.37 -15.02
CA PRO A 12 6.66 13.43 -14.68
C PRO A 12 7.21 13.64 -13.26
N PRO A 13 7.97 12.66 -12.71
CA PRO A 13 8.52 12.73 -11.36
C PRO A 13 9.36 13.97 -11.07
N GLU A 14 10.02 14.53 -12.08
CA GLU A 14 10.88 15.72 -12.00
C GLU A 14 10.13 16.99 -11.58
N LEU A 15 8.79 16.98 -11.59
CA LEU A 15 7.99 18.09 -11.06
C LEU A 15 7.90 18.10 -9.53
N LEU A 16 8.28 17.03 -8.88
CA LEU A 16 8.39 16.95 -7.41
C LEU A 16 9.59 17.78 -6.94
N ARG A 17 9.35 18.86 -6.21
CA ARG A 17 10.38 19.81 -5.76
C ARG A 17 10.42 19.90 -4.25
N LEU A 18 11.61 19.76 -3.64
CA LEU A 18 11.78 20.02 -2.23
C LEU A 18 11.82 21.54 -1.98
N GLU A 19 10.88 22.02 -1.18
CA GLU A 19 10.72 23.44 -0.88
C GLU A 19 10.60 23.70 0.63
N LYS A 20 10.89 24.93 1.06
CA LYS A 20 10.59 25.41 2.41
C LYS A 20 9.18 26.02 2.42
N VAL A 21 8.26 25.40 3.15
CA VAL A 21 6.87 25.83 3.25
C VAL A 21 6.53 26.30 4.67
N ARG A 22 5.48 27.10 4.79
CA ARG A 22 4.97 27.53 6.09
C ARG A 22 4.37 26.32 6.83
N ARG A 23 4.58 26.29 8.17
CA ARG A 23 3.89 25.34 9.04
C ARG A 23 2.41 25.74 9.11
N PRO A 24 1.45 24.84 8.82
CA PRO A 24 0.03 25.16 8.92
C PRO A 24 -0.38 25.34 10.37
N THR A 25 -1.39 26.17 10.59
CA THR A 25 -2.04 26.26 11.92
C THR A 25 -2.73 24.94 12.23
N LEU A 26 -2.56 24.46 13.45
CA LEU A 26 -3.21 23.24 13.93
C LEU A 26 -4.66 23.55 14.31
N ARG A 27 -5.62 22.75 13.85
CA ARG A 27 -7.03 22.84 14.24
C ARG A 27 -7.24 22.14 15.59
N ALA A 28 -8.38 22.42 16.24
CA ALA A 28 -8.67 21.86 17.55
C ALA A 28 -8.75 20.32 17.57
N ASP A 29 -9.16 19.69 16.47
CA ASP A 29 -9.31 18.24 16.30
C ASP A 29 -8.09 17.57 15.66
N GLU A 30 -7.00 18.33 15.42
CA GLU A 30 -5.81 17.85 14.71
C GLU A 30 -4.62 17.60 15.65
N VAL A 31 -3.73 16.77 15.19
CA VAL A 31 -2.38 16.56 15.76
C VAL A 31 -1.34 16.91 14.71
N ARG A 32 -0.20 17.46 15.16
CA ARG A 32 0.97 17.62 14.31
C ARG A 32 1.88 16.42 14.52
N VAL A 33 2.21 15.77 13.43
CA VAL A 33 3.08 14.60 13.42
C VAL A 33 4.40 14.96 12.77
N ARG A 34 5.51 14.71 13.46
CA ARG A 34 6.84 14.66 12.83
C ARG A 34 6.92 13.36 12.05
N VAL A 35 7.09 13.49 10.75
CA VAL A 35 7.11 12.34 9.84
C VAL A 35 8.44 11.61 9.99
N LEU A 36 8.38 10.32 10.26
CA LEU A 36 9.52 9.40 10.25
C LEU A 36 9.72 8.80 8.87
N ALA A 37 8.63 8.35 8.27
CA ALA A 37 8.61 7.76 6.93
C ALA A 37 7.27 8.04 6.24
N ALA A 38 7.31 8.27 4.94
CA ALA A 38 6.17 8.30 4.05
C ALA A 38 6.30 7.21 2.98
N GLY A 39 5.31 6.32 2.88
CA GLY A 39 5.28 5.29 1.85
C GLY A 39 5.04 5.90 0.47
N VAL A 40 5.78 5.45 -0.55
CA VAL A 40 5.51 5.78 -1.95
C VAL A 40 4.65 4.66 -2.54
N ASN A 41 3.43 4.99 -2.89
CA ASN A 41 2.44 4.05 -3.39
C ASN A 41 2.17 4.26 -4.89
N ARG A 42 1.63 3.25 -5.56
CA ARG A 42 1.14 3.40 -6.95
C ARG A 42 0.13 4.54 -7.05
N THR A 43 -0.72 4.71 -6.04
CA THR A 43 -1.67 5.82 -5.91
C THR A 43 -0.98 7.18 -6.03
N ASP A 44 0.15 7.39 -5.37
CA ASP A 44 0.92 8.64 -5.46
C ASP A 44 1.44 8.89 -6.89
N ILE A 45 1.81 7.82 -7.59
CA ILE A 45 2.25 7.90 -9.00
C ILE A 45 1.09 8.35 -9.90
N GLU A 46 -0.08 7.72 -9.75
CA GLU A 46 -1.26 8.02 -10.58
C GLU A 46 -1.82 9.42 -10.28
N ILE A 47 -1.85 9.84 -9.00
CA ILE A 47 -2.24 11.21 -8.62
C ILE A 47 -1.29 12.22 -9.23
N ARG A 48 0.03 12.03 -9.08
CA ARG A 48 1.03 12.93 -9.64
C ARG A 48 0.93 13.02 -11.17
N ALA A 49 0.71 11.88 -11.83
CA ALA A 49 0.59 11.83 -13.29
C ALA A 49 -0.70 12.46 -13.83
N GLY A 50 -1.71 12.69 -12.99
CA GLY A 50 -3.01 13.19 -13.41
C GLY A 50 -3.98 12.08 -13.83
N ASN A 51 -3.68 10.82 -13.54
CA ASN A 51 -4.46 9.64 -13.97
C ASN A 51 -5.41 9.11 -12.88
N TRP A 52 -5.42 9.73 -11.69
CA TRP A 52 -6.25 9.24 -10.60
C TRP A 52 -7.75 9.46 -10.88
N PRO A 53 -8.60 8.43 -10.85
CA PRO A 53 -9.96 8.51 -11.39
C PRO A 53 -10.93 9.40 -10.61
N ILE A 54 -10.63 9.70 -9.34
CA ILE A 54 -11.51 10.51 -8.45
C ILE A 54 -11.07 11.98 -8.44
N GLN A 55 -10.40 12.44 -9.48
CA GLN A 55 -9.85 13.78 -9.50
C GLN A 55 -10.94 14.86 -9.54
N LYS A 56 -10.90 15.72 -8.52
CA LYS A 56 -11.36 17.09 -8.62
C LYS A 56 -10.18 17.97 -9.07
N PRO A 57 -10.41 19.12 -9.70
CA PRO A 57 -9.33 20.08 -9.97
C PRO A 57 -8.51 20.29 -8.70
N GLN A 58 -7.25 19.87 -8.71
CA GLN A 58 -6.38 19.98 -7.54
C GLN A 58 -5.95 21.43 -7.38
N PRO A 59 -6.02 22.04 -6.20
CA PRO A 59 -5.44 23.34 -5.94
C PRO A 59 -3.92 23.18 -5.87
N PHE A 60 -3.22 23.42 -6.99
CA PHE A 60 -1.77 23.55 -6.97
C PHE A 60 -1.36 24.89 -6.32
N PRO A 61 -0.22 24.94 -5.59
CA PRO A 61 0.66 23.82 -5.27
C PRO A 61 0.10 22.93 -4.16
N TYR A 62 0.39 21.61 -4.19
CA TYR A 62 0.07 20.72 -3.09
C TYR A 62 1.23 19.78 -2.71
N ILE A 63 1.15 19.20 -1.52
CA ILE A 63 2.14 18.24 -1.00
C ILE A 63 1.60 16.82 -1.18
N PRO A 64 2.28 15.94 -1.97
CA PRO A 64 1.89 14.55 -2.16
C PRO A 64 2.11 13.67 -0.92
N GLY A 65 1.80 12.39 -1.06
CA GLY A 65 2.01 11.33 -0.05
C GLY A 65 0.73 10.94 0.67
N VAL A 66 0.20 9.77 0.33
CA VAL A 66 -1.08 9.27 0.88
C VAL A 66 -0.90 8.48 2.18
N GLU A 67 0.31 8.39 2.70
CA GLU A 67 0.64 7.55 3.86
C GLU A 67 1.79 8.13 4.66
N VAL A 68 1.68 8.08 6.00
CA VAL A 68 2.74 8.51 6.92
C VAL A 68 2.79 7.65 8.18
N VAL A 69 4.00 7.45 8.67
CA VAL A 69 4.30 7.00 10.04
C VAL A 69 5.15 8.07 10.72
N GLY A 70 4.86 8.39 11.98
CA GLY A 70 5.62 9.39 12.70
C GLY A 70 5.22 9.52 14.17
N ARG A 71 5.70 10.61 14.82
CA ARG A 71 5.41 10.90 16.21
C ARG A 71 4.66 12.22 16.36
N VAL A 72 3.66 12.20 17.22
CA VAL A 72 2.90 13.40 17.60
C VAL A 72 3.82 14.37 18.35
N ILE A 73 3.95 15.60 17.85
CA ILE A 73 4.76 16.67 18.45
C ILE A 73 3.92 17.83 19.00
N GLU A 74 2.66 17.93 18.60
CA GLU A 74 1.72 18.96 19.03
C GLU A 74 0.30 18.43 18.93
N ILE A 75 -0.59 18.80 19.84
CA ILE A 75 -2.00 18.40 19.84
C ILE A 75 -2.92 19.62 19.86
N GLY A 76 -3.99 19.58 19.10
CA GLY A 76 -5.06 20.58 19.14
C GLY A 76 -5.87 20.49 20.44
N GLY A 77 -6.44 21.59 20.87
CA GLY A 77 -7.12 21.69 22.18
C GLY A 77 -8.34 20.78 22.37
N GLY A 78 -8.89 20.23 21.29
CA GLY A 78 -10.01 19.27 21.31
C GLY A 78 -9.60 17.80 21.29
N VAL A 79 -8.31 17.50 21.07
CA VAL A 79 -7.82 16.11 20.98
C VAL A 79 -7.70 15.51 22.38
N LYS A 80 -8.35 14.35 22.58
CA LYS A 80 -8.31 13.58 23.84
C LYS A 80 -7.77 12.16 23.68
N THR A 81 -7.63 11.69 22.45
CA THR A 81 -7.28 10.29 22.13
C THR A 81 -5.81 10.05 21.87
N LEU A 82 -5.04 11.11 21.67
CA LEU A 82 -3.59 11.06 21.41
C LEU A 82 -2.87 12.05 22.34
N ARG A 83 -1.59 11.76 22.58
CA ARG A 83 -0.69 12.57 23.41
C ARG A 83 0.57 12.91 22.63
N GLN A 84 1.26 13.98 23.04
CA GLN A 84 2.59 14.28 22.52
C GLN A 84 3.55 13.11 22.82
N GLY A 85 4.35 12.73 21.83
CA GLY A 85 5.24 11.57 21.88
C GLY A 85 4.64 10.28 21.30
N ASP A 86 3.32 10.17 21.19
CA ASP A 86 2.66 9.00 20.61
C ASP A 86 3.15 8.74 19.18
N ALA A 87 3.44 7.46 18.88
CA ALA A 87 3.71 7.00 17.54
C ALA A 87 2.38 6.71 16.83
N VAL A 88 2.22 7.20 15.62
CA VAL A 88 0.99 7.04 14.84
C VAL A 88 1.26 6.71 13.38
N ILE A 89 0.30 6.03 12.76
CA ILE A 89 0.19 5.86 11.31
C ILE A 89 -1.13 6.45 10.83
N SER A 90 -1.10 7.09 9.67
CA SER A 90 -2.28 7.58 8.96
C SER A 90 -2.10 7.38 7.46
N MET A 91 -3.20 7.13 6.75
CA MET A 91 -3.15 6.90 5.31
C MET A 91 -4.47 7.26 4.64
N MET A 92 -4.42 7.59 3.35
CA MET A 92 -5.59 7.93 2.53
C MET A 92 -6.40 9.12 3.13
N MET A 93 -7.63 8.96 3.43
CA MET A 93 -8.52 9.93 4.13
C MET A 93 -8.31 11.40 3.74
N GLY A 94 -8.23 11.65 2.43
CA GLY A 94 -8.05 12.99 1.86
C GLY A 94 -6.62 13.52 1.83
N MET A 95 -5.63 12.73 2.23
CA MET A 95 -4.21 13.12 2.17
C MET A 95 -3.67 13.09 0.74
N GLY A 96 -2.65 13.92 0.51
CA GLY A 96 -1.74 13.79 -0.62
C GLY A 96 -2.34 13.91 -2.00
N GLY A 97 -3.51 14.51 -2.13
CA GLY A 97 -4.17 14.72 -3.41
C GLY A 97 -5.25 13.69 -3.76
N VAL A 98 -5.49 12.68 -2.94
CA VAL A 98 -6.58 11.71 -3.16
C VAL A 98 -7.92 12.41 -3.33
N ARG A 99 -8.22 13.39 -2.47
CA ARG A 99 -9.43 14.23 -2.56
C ARG A 99 -9.13 15.71 -2.53
N ALA A 100 -7.85 16.11 -2.57
CA ALA A 100 -7.38 17.49 -2.39
C ALA A 100 -7.85 18.16 -1.08
N GLU A 101 -8.12 17.38 -0.04
CA GLU A 101 -8.65 17.91 1.23
C GLU A 101 -7.54 18.41 2.15
N ARG A 102 -6.35 17.78 2.09
CA ARG A 102 -5.23 18.11 2.95
C ARG A 102 -3.87 17.74 2.36
N PRO A 103 -2.79 18.43 2.83
CA PRO A 103 -1.42 18.06 2.46
C PRO A 103 -1.10 16.61 2.81
N GLY A 104 -0.28 15.97 1.98
CA GLY A 104 0.19 14.62 2.17
C GLY A 104 1.43 14.48 3.03
N GLY A 105 1.98 13.28 3.04
CA GLY A 105 3.08 12.87 3.91
C GLY A 105 4.49 13.24 3.45
N TYR A 106 4.69 13.74 2.24
CA TYR A 106 6.03 14.04 1.74
C TYR A 106 6.59 15.34 2.31
N GLN A 107 6.74 15.38 3.63
CA GLN A 107 7.19 16.55 4.38
C GLN A 107 7.71 16.17 5.77
N GLU A 108 8.45 17.08 6.41
CA GLU A 108 8.98 16.86 7.77
C GLU A 108 7.90 16.79 8.84
N GLU A 109 6.82 17.55 8.67
CA GLU A 109 5.72 17.63 9.64
C GLU A 109 4.38 17.74 8.92
N VAL A 110 3.40 16.99 9.34
CA VAL A 110 2.04 16.98 8.79
C VAL A 110 1.00 17.23 9.87
N ALA A 111 -0.06 17.98 9.57
CA ALA A 111 -1.24 18.10 10.41
C ALA A 111 -2.29 17.07 9.95
N LEU A 112 -2.79 16.26 10.91
CA LEU A 112 -3.73 15.17 10.67
C LEU A 112 -4.88 15.29 11.67
N ARG A 113 -6.11 14.94 11.28
CA ARG A 113 -7.18 14.75 12.25
C ARG A 113 -6.81 13.58 13.17
N ALA A 114 -6.95 13.76 14.48
CA ALA A 114 -6.67 12.70 15.45
C ALA A 114 -7.51 11.43 15.18
N ALA A 115 -8.73 11.60 14.68
CA ALA A 115 -9.64 10.51 14.31
C ALA A 115 -9.12 9.66 13.13
N ASP A 116 -8.27 10.23 12.26
CA ASP A 116 -7.68 9.57 11.09
C ASP A 116 -6.34 8.90 11.42
N CYS A 117 -5.94 8.87 12.67
CA CYS A 117 -4.70 8.24 13.13
C CYS A 117 -4.98 6.91 13.83
N ALA A 118 -4.13 5.93 13.60
CA ALA A 118 -4.02 4.74 14.44
C ALA A 118 -2.78 4.86 15.33
N LEU A 119 -2.99 4.73 16.63
CA LEU A 119 -1.92 4.71 17.65
C LEU A 119 -1.11 3.41 17.47
N LEU A 120 0.21 3.54 17.48
CA LEU A 120 1.15 2.41 17.42
C LEU A 120 1.68 2.09 18.81
N SER A 121 1.83 0.80 19.08
CA SER A 121 2.44 0.33 20.33
C SER A 121 3.93 0.70 20.38
N VAL A 122 4.46 0.96 21.58
CA VAL A 122 5.85 1.37 21.80
C VAL A 122 6.88 0.29 21.45
N ASP A 123 6.45 -0.96 21.38
CA ASP A 123 7.27 -2.14 21.09
C ASP A 123 7.32 -2.50 19.59
N ILE A 124 6.70 -1.68 18.72
CA ILE A 124 6.74 -1.85 17.27
C ILE A 124 7.85 -0.98 16.67
N ASP A 125 8.69 -1.58 15.83
CA ASP A 125 9.61 -0.81 15.00
C ASP A 125 8.83 0.04 14.00
N LEU A 126 9.08 1.35 14.01
CA LEU A 126 8.31 2.29 13.19
C LEU A 126 8.66 2.21 11.71
N PHE A 127 9.86 1.74 11.35
CA PHE A 127 10.22 1.51 9.96
C PHE A 127 9.57 0.23 9.42
N ASP A 128 9.49 -0.82 10.25
CA ASP A 128 8.80 -2.05 9.87
C ASP A 128 7.31 -1.79 9.63
N ILE A 129 6.64 -1.05 10.51
CA ILE A 129 5.23 -0.70 10.28
C ILE A 129 5.05 0.27 9.12
N ALA A 130 5.98 1.19 8.85
CA ALA A 130 5.96 2.03 7.66
C ALA A 130 6.14 1.21 6.37
N THR A 131 6.93 0.13 6.44
CA THR A 131 7.09 -0.80 5.33
C THR A 131 5.83 -1.63 5.08
N ILE A 132 5.12 -2.04 6.10
CA ILE A 132 3.84 -2.75 5.97
C ILE A 132 2.73 -1.78 5.55
N GLY A 133 2.47 -0.76 6.33
CA GLY A 133 1.58 0.38 6.09
C GLY A 133 0.34 0.12 5.24
N LEU A 134 0.09 1.01 4.29
CA LEU A 134 -1.06 0.93 3.36
C LEU A 134 -1.05 -0.37 2.54
N ALA A 135 0.14 -0.85 2.17
CA ALA A 135 0.28 -2.09 1.42
C ALA A 135 -0.22 -3.31 2.21
N GLY A 136 0.13 -3.39 3.50
CA GLY A 136 -0.35 -4.44 4.40
C GLY A 136 -1.85 -4.35 4.67
N VAL A 137 -2.40 -3.13 4.84
CA VAL A 137 -3.85 -2.92 4.98
C VAL A 137 -4.59 -3.38 3.72
N THR A 138 -4.07 -3.07 2.55
CA THR A 138 -4.64 -3.52 1.26
C THR A 138 -4.57 -5.05 1.12
N ALA A 139 -3.43 -5.65 1.43
CA ALA A 139 -3.26 -7.10 1.40
C ALA A 139 -4.22 -7.82 2.37
N LEU A 140 -4.38 -7.26 3.59
CA LEU A 140 -5.28 -7.80 4.61
C LEU A 140 -6.74 -7.79 4.13
N ALA A 141 -7.19 -6.69 3.50
CA ALA A 141 -8.53 -6.60 2.93
C ALA A 141 -8.76 -7.65 1.83
N GLY A 142 -7.78 -7.85 0.94
CA GLY A 142 -7.84 -8.91 -0.07
C GLY A 142 -7.94 -10.31 0.54
N PHE A 143 -7.16 -10.58 1.57
CA PHE A 143 -7.17 -11.86 2.26
C PHE A 143 -8.46 -12.11 3.05
N ASP A 144 -9.02 -11.09 3.66
CA ASP A 144 -10.35 -11.19 4.31
C ASP A 144 -11.42 -11.55 3.28
N PHE A 145 -11.39 -10.95 2.08
CA PHE A 145 -12.34 -11.26 1.02
C PHE A 145 -12.23 -12.70 0.55
N VAL A 146 -11.02 -13.19 0.28
CA VAL A 146 -10.82 -14.56 -0.24
C VAL A 146 -10.89 -15.63 0.87
N GLY A 147 -10.95 -15.24 2.12
CA GLY A 147 -10.99 -16.14 3.27
C GLY A 147 -9.66 -16.86 3.47
N ALA A 148 -8.54 -16.12 3.44
CA ALA A 148 -7.20 -16.67 3.68
C ALA A 148 -7.07 -17.22 5.10
N GLY A 149 -6.28 -18.29 5.27
CA GLY A 149 -6.06 -18.97 6.54
C GLY A 149 -5.44 -20.36 6.33
N PRO A 150 -5.31 -21.16 7.39
CA PRO A 150 -4.88 -22.54 7.29
C PRO A 150 -5.75 -23.34 6.29
N ASP A 151 -5.16 -24.29 5.58
CA ASP A 151 -5.80 -25.12 4.56
C ASP A 151 -6.29 -24.35 3.30
N ARG A 152 -5.94 -23.09 3.18
CA ARG A 152 -6.24 -22.27 2.00
C ARG A 152 -4.99 -22.09 1.17
N ARG A 153 -5.17 -22.10 -0.16
CA ARG A 153 -4.12 -21.80 -1.12
C ARG A 153 -4.52 -20.55 -1.91
N VAL A 154 -3.73 -19.49 -1.79
CA VAL A 154 -4.04 -18.18 -2.39
C VAL A 154 -2.95 -17.79 -3.37
N LEU A 155 -3.35 -17.42 -4.58
CA LEU A 155 -2.48 -16.87 -5.60
C LEU A 155 -2.47 -15.34 -5.48
N VAL A 156 -1.28 -14.76 -5.51
CA VAL A 156 -1.06 -13.32 -5.47
C VAL A 156 -0.33 -12.87 -6.73
N THR A 157 -0.96 -12.03 -7.55
CA THR A 157 -0.30 -11.43 -8.71
C THR A 157 0.50 -10.18 -8.31
N GLY A 158 1.48 -9.79 -9.14
CA GLY A 158 2.33 -8.64 -8.81
C GLY A 158 3.07 -8.80 -7.47
N ALA A 159 3.40 -10.04 -7.11
CA ALA A 159 3.92 -10.42 -5.79
C ALA A 159 5.22 -9.70 -5.39
N GLY A 160 6.04 -9.24 -6.35
CA GLY A 160 7.27 -8.51 -6.06
C GLY A 160 7.08 -7.03 -5.73
N GLY A 161 5.89 -6.46 -5.96
CA GLY A 161 5.58 -5.07 -5.66
C GLY A 161 5.25 -4.83 -4.18
N GLY A 162 4.91 -3.58 -3.82
CA GLY A 162 4.65 -3.19 -2.43
C GLY A 162 3.53 -3.99 -1.77
N VAL A 163 2.34 -4.04 -2.37
CA VAL A 163 1.19 -4.81 -1.83
C VAL A 163 1.45 -6.30 -1.92
N GLY A 164 1.99 -6.78 -3.06
CA GLY A 164 2.23 -8.19 -3.27
C GLY A 164 3.22 -8.80 -2.28
N SER A 165 4.33 -8.13 -2.00
CA SER A 165 5.31 -8.59 -1.00
C SER A 165 4.76 -8.61 0.42
N CYS A 166 3.93 -7.60 0.78
CA CYS A 166 3.19 -7.62 2.04
C CYS A 166 2.18 -8.79 2.08
N ALA A 167 1.50 -9.08 0.97
CA ALA A 167 0.57 -10.20 0.88
C ALA A 167 1.29 -11.55 1.07
N VAL A 168 2.45 -11.74 0.46
CA VAL A 168 3.26 -12.96 0.64
C VAL A 168 3.63 -13.14 2.11
N SER A 169 4.20 -12.11 2.75
CA SER A 169 4.59 -12.15 4.15
C SER A 169 3.37 -12.36 5.08
N LEU A 170 2.27 -11.68 4.81
CA LEU A 170 1.02 -11.82 5.57
C LEU A 170 0.40 -13.21 5.39
N GLY A 171 0.41 -13.78 4.20
CA GLY A 171 -0.08 -15.13 3.95
C GLY A 171 0.65 -16.18 4.78
N LYS A 172 1.98 -16.12 4.81
CA LYS A 172 2.79 -16.94 5.70
C LYS A 172 2.39 -16.77 7.17
N ALA A 173 2.20 -15.51 7.62
CA ALA A 173 1.79 -15.21 9.01
C ALA A 173 0.42 -15.76 9.37
N LEU A 174 -0.48 -15.92 8.39
CA LEU A 174 -1.82 -16.49 8.54
C LEU A 174 -1.89 -18.02 8.34
N GLY A 175 -0.77 -18.67 8.01
CA GLY A 175 -0.72 -20.09 7.69
C GLY A 175 -1.36 -20.45 6.35
N THR A 176 -1.51 -19.48 5.45
CA THR A 176 -2.05 -19.67 4.09
C THR A 176 -0.94 -20.10 3.15
N SER A 177 -1.16 -21.12 2.32
CA SER A 177 -0.23 -21.48 1.25
C SER A 177 -0.29 -20.43 0.14
N ILE A 178 0.86 -19.88 -0.23
CA ILE A 178 0.96 -18.75 -1.17
C ILE A 178 1.63 -19.16 -2.47
N VAL A 179 0.90 -18.92 -3.58
CA VAL A 179 1.44 -18.94 -4.94
C VAL A 179 1.72 -17.51 -5.36
N ALA A 180 2.99 -17.13 -5.44
CA ALA A 180 3.41 -15.79 -5.84
C ALA A 180 3.63 -15.72 -7.35
N VAL A 181 2.93 -14.80 -8.05
CA VAL A 181 3.14 -14.58 -9.48
C VAL A 181 3.94 -13.30 -9.70
N THR A 182 5.05 -13.41 -10.41
CA THR A 182 5.92 -12.28 -10.79
C THR A 182 6.27 -12.33 -12.26
N ARG A 183 6.45 -11.15 -12.88
CA ARG A 183 6.99 -11.05 -14.26
C ARG A 183 8.53 -11.13 -14.30
N ASP A 184 9.19 -10.93 -13.17
CA ASP A 184 10.65 -10.82 -13.07
C ASP A 184 11.24 -12.04 -12.34
N ARG A 185 11.94 -12.89 -13.10
CA ARG A 185 12.60 -14.09 -12.58
C ARG A 185 13.61 -13.77 -11.46
N ARG A 186 14.23 -12.59 -11.49
CA ARG A 186 15.21 -12.17 -10.46
C ARG A 186 14.57 -12.02 -9.07
N LYS A 187 13.25 -11.86 -8.99
CA LYS A 187 12.51 -11.72 -7.72
C LYS A 187 12.12 -13.07 -7.10
N ALA A 188 12.26 -14.19 -7.82
CA ALA A 188 11.74 -15.49 -7.38
C ALA A 188 12.30 -15.95 -6.04
N ASP A 189 13.64 -15.93 -5.87
CA ASP A 189 14.28 -16.39 -4.63
C ASP A 189 13.89 -15.50 -3.42
N ALA A 190 13.74 -14.20 -3.65
CA ALA A 190 13.34 -13.28 -2.59
C ALA A 190 11.87 -13.50 -2.18
N LEU A 191 10.97 -13.81 -3.11
CA LEU A 191 9.59 -14.17 -2.83
C LEU A 191 9.49 -15.48 -2.03
N ALA A 192 10.28 -16.49 -2.38
CA ALA A 192 10.37 -17.73 -1.61
C ALA A 192 10.85 -17.47 -0.17
N ARG A 193 11.89 -16.64 0.01
CA ARG A 193 12.35 -16.24 1.35
C ARG A 193 11.31 -15.47 2.16
N LEU A 194 10.47 -14.65 1.50
CA LEU A 194 9.36 -13.95 2.15
C LEU A 194 8.25 -14.91 2.62
N GLY A 195 8.18 -16.11 2.07
CA GLY A 195 7.23 -17.14 2.49
C GLY A 195 6.26 -17.60 1.39
N ALA A 196 6.56 -17.35 0.11
CA ALA A 196 5.84 -18.00 -0.97
C ALA A 196 6.21 -19.49 -1.01
N ASP A 197 5.20 -20.36 -1.05
CA ASP A 197 5.39 -21.81 -1.19
C ASP A 197 5.69 -22.19 -2.63
N GLU A 198 5.17 -21.42 -3.57
CA GLU A 198 5.41 -21.57 -5.00
C GLU A 198 5.58 -20.20 -5.65
N VAL A 199 6.52 -20.09 -6.60
CA VAL A 199 6.71 -18.88 -7.39
C VAL A 199 6.54 -19.18 -8.86
N VAL A 200 5.55 -18.53 -9.47
CA VAL A 200 5.28 -18.62 -10.90
C VAL A 200 5.84 -17.38 -11.58
N VAL A 201 6.71 -17.60 -12.57
CA VAL A 201 7.29 -16.51 -13.37
C VAL A 201 6.51 -16.40 -14.67
N ALA A 202 5.92 -15.22 -14.91
CA ALA A 202 5.10 -14.91 -16.09
C ALA A 202 5.64 -13.64 -16.77
N PRO A 203 6.72 -13.74 -17.58
CA PRO A 203 7.31 -12.60 -18.26
C PRO A 203 6.35 -11.99 -19.29
N PRO A 204 6.41 -10.67 -19.53
CA PRO A 204 5.63 -10.03 -20.58
C PRO A 204 6.01 -10.60 -21.97
N GLY A 205 5.00 -10.82 -22.82
CA GLY A 205 5.21 -11.29 -24.20
C GLY A 205 5.44 -12.80 -24.35
N GLU A 206 5.58 -13.55 -23.26
CA GLU A 206 5.60 -15.01 -23.29
C GLU A 206 4.18 -15.58 -23.12
N ALA A 207 3.99 -16.83 -23.58
CA ALA A 207 2.76 -17.55 -23.32
C ALA A 207 2.55 -17.65 -21.78
N PRO A 208 1.35 -17.34 -21.30
CA PRO A 208 1.10 -17.38 -19.86
C PRO A 208 1.33 -18.80 -19.34
N PRO A 209 2.04 -18.97 -18.20
CA PRO A 209 2.27 -20.26 -17.62
C PRO A 209 0.97 -20.90 -17.14
N GLN A 210 0.94 -22.22 -17.07
CA GLN A 210 -0.15 -22.91 -16.39
C GLN A 210 -0.12 -22.54 -14.89
N LEU A 211 -1.24 -21.99 -14.41
CA LEU A 211 -1.38 -21.65 -13.00
C LEU A 211 -1.88 -22.88 -12.21
N PRO A 212 -1.39 -23.08 -10.99
CA PRO A 212 -1.90 -24.15 -10.12
C PRO A 212 -3.32 -23.83 -9.65
N VAL A 213 -4.08 -24.89 -9.30
CA VAL A 213 -5.41 -24.71 -8.71
C VAL A 213 -5.29 -24.08 -7.32
N VAL A 214 -6.10 -23.07 -7.05
CA VAL A 214 -6.11 -22.31 -5.81
C VAL A 214 -7.53 -22.06 -5.31
N THR A 215 -7.67 -21.81 -4.00
CA THR A 215 -8.96 -21.49 -3.37
C THR A 215 -9.27 -20.00 -3.38
N GLY A 216 -8.25 -19.15 -3.62
CA GLY A 216 -8.39 -17.72 -3.66
C GLY A 216 -7.36 -17.05 -4.55
N VAL A 217 -7.72 -15.90 -5.10
CA VAL A 217 -6.82 -15.04 -5.88
C VAL A 217 -6.89 -13.61 -5.34
N VAL A 218 -5.74 -13.03 -5.06
CA VAL A 218 -5.57 -11.59 -4.79
C VAL A 218 -4.88 -11.00 -6.01
N ASP A 219 -5.66 -10.28 -6.82
CA ASP A 219 -5.17 -9.71 -8.07
C ASP A 219 -4.82 -8.22 -7.92
N LEU A 220 -3.55 -7.90 -8.19
CA LEU A 220 -2.97 -6.56 -8.15
C LEU A 220 -2.63 -6.04 -9.55
N VAL A 221 -2.89 -6.82 -10.58
CA VAL A 221 -2.37 -6.58 -11.94
C VAL A 221 -3.48 -6.37 -12.96
N GLY A 222 -4.53 -7.19 -12.94
CA GLY A 222 -5.60 -7.15 -13.94
C GLY A 222 -5.15 -7.56 -15.34
N GLY A 223 -5.75 -6.94 -16.35
CA GLY A 223 -5.38 -7.10 -17.75
C GLY A 223 -5.58 -8.51 -18.29
N ALA A 224 -4.76 -8.90 -19.27
CA ALA A 224 -4.94 -10.13 -20.04
C ALA A 224 -4.84 -11.45 -19.24
N MET A 225 -4.17 -11.43 -18.09
CA MET A 225 -4.03 -12.62 -17.24
C MET A 225 -5.32 -12.95 -16.47
N PHE A 226 -6.24 -12.02 -16.30
CA PHE A 226 -7.40 -12.16 -15.43
C PHE A 226 -8.23 -13.41 -15.71
N GLY A 227 -8.50 -13.72 -16.99
CA GLY A 227 -9.25 -14.92 -17.36
C GLY A 227 -8.59 -16.24 -16.95
N GLN A 228 -7.26 -16.26 -16.86
CA GLN A 228 -6.51 -17.43 -16.38
C GLN A 228 -6.53 -17.53 -14.86
N LEU A 229 -6.52 -16.38 -14.17
CA LEU A 229 -6.70 -16.33 -12.72
C LEU A 229 -8.06 -16.91 -12.32
N VAL A 230 -9.11 -16.58 -13.07
CA VAL A 230 -10.45 -17.14 -12.86
C VAL A 230 -10.47 -18.66 -13.09
N LYS A 231 -9.81 -19.16 -14.14
CA LYS A 231 -9.70 -20.60 -14.42
C LYS A 231 -8.86 -21.39 -13.39
N ALA A 232 -7.95 -20.71 -12.70
CA ALA A 232 -7.15 -21.33 -11.65
C ALA A 232 -7.91 -21.52 -10.34
N LEU A 233 -9.08 -20.90 -10.17
CA LEU A 233 -9.90 -21.07 -8.98
C LEU A 233 -10.55 -22.47 -8.95
N SER A 234 -10.49 -23.10 -7.79
CA SER A 234 -11.31 -24.30 -7.51
C SER A 234 -12.79 -23.93 -7.40
N PRO A 235 -13.73 -24.87 -7.54
CA PRO A 235 -15.13 -24.61 -7.29
C PRO A 235 -15.37 -23.93 -5.94
N GLY A 236 -16.19 -22.87 -5.92
CA GLY A 236 -16.43 -22.03 -4.75
C GLY A 236 -15.29 -21.06 -4.40
N GLY A 237 -14.26 -20.99 -5.22
CA GLY A 237 -13.11 -20.10 -5.04
C GLY A 237 -13.48 -18.61 -5.15
N LYS A 238 -12.60 -17.75 -4.64
CA LYS A 238 -12.84 -16.29 -4.60
C LYS A 238 -11.70 -15.51 -5.21
N LEU A 239 -12.02 -14.46 -5.97
CA LEU A 239 -11.04 -13.51 -6.53
C LEU A 239 -11.32 -12.10 -5.98
N CYS A 240 -10.31 -11.50 -5.37
CA CYS A 240 -10.33 -10.09 -4.96
C CYS A 240 -9.43 -9.28 -5.88
N PHE A 241 -10.02 -8.32 -6.60
CA PHE A 241 -9.30 -7.35 -7.42
C PHE A 241 -8.94 -6.13 -6.58
N LEU A 242 -7.65 -5.81 -6.50
CA LEU A 242 -7.12 -4.70 -5.70
C LEU A 242 -6.36 -3.66 -6.53
N GLY A 243 -6.05 -3.97 -7.79
CA GLY A 243 -5.36 -3.04 -8.67
C GLY A 243 -5.20 -3.55 -10.10
N GLY A 244 -5.22 -2.63 -11.06
CA GLY A 244 -5.12 -2.89 -12.49
C GLY A 244 -3.85 -2.31 -13.11
N THR A 245 -2.66 -2.68 -12.61
CA THR A 245 -1.40 -2.13 -13.13
C THR A 245 -1.11 -2.50 -14.59
N ALA A 246 -1.75 -3.57 -15.12
CA ALA A 246 -1.71 -3.96 -16.52
C ALA A 246 -3.04 -3.65 -17.28
N GLY A 247 -3.93 -2.89 -16.63
CA GLY A 247 -5.22 -2.50 -17.16
C GLY A 247 -6.38 -3.01 -16.30
N ASP A 248 -7.49 -2.28 -16.29
CA ASP A 248 -8.71 -2.57 -15.55
C ASP A 248 -9.79 -3.25 -16.41
N ALA A 249 -9.66 -3.19 -17.72
CA ALA A 249 -10.48 -3.95 -18.65
C ALA A 249 -10.05 -5.42 -18.65
N VAL A 250 -10.94 -6.31 -18.19
CA VAL A 250 -10.66 -7.74 -18.03
C VAL A 250 -11.67 -8.60 -18.79
N SER A 251 -11.26 -9.80 -19.18
CA SER A 251 -12.12 -10.76 -19.88
C SER A 251 -11.95 -12.16 -19.29
N PHE A 252 -13.07 -12.86 -19.11
CA PHE A 252 -13.09 -14.25 -18.63
C PHE A 252 -14.35 -14.96 -19.17
N SER A 253 -14.37 -16.30 -19.09
CA SER A 253 -15.57 -17.07 -19.45
C SER A 253 -16.62 -16.99 -18.35
N ALA A 254 -17.81 -16.49 -18.66
CA ALA A 254 -18.92 -16.40 -17.71
C ALA A 254 -19.35 -17.78 -17.17
N SER A 255 -19.11 -18.87 -17.90
CA SER A 255 -19.39 -20.23 -17.42
C SER A 255 -18.62 -20.61 -16.16
N SER A 256 -17.46 -19.98 -15.91
CA SER A 256 -16.71 -20.19 -14.65
C SER A 256 -17.52 -19.78 -13.42
N LEU A 257 -18.47 -18.85 -13.56
CA LEU A 257 -19.34 -18.47 -12.42
C LEU A 257 -20.30 -19.59 -11.99
N MET A 258 -20.59 -20.54 -12.90
CA MET A 258 -21.46 -21.70 -12.59
C MET A 258 -20.80 -22.68 -11.61
N GLU A 259 -19.49 -22.56 -11.41
CA GLU A 259 -18.73 -23.31 -10.41
C GLU A 259 -18.80 -22.66 -9.00
N GLY A 260 -19.66 -21.66 -8.80
CA GLY A 260 -19.82 -20.94 -7.54
C GLY A 260 -18.70 -19.96 -7.23
N ILE A 261 -17.92 -19.55 -8.21
CA ILE A 261 -16.85 -18.56 -8.05
C ILE A 261 -17.44 -17.19 -7.66
N SER A 262 -16.84 -16.54 -6.68
CA SER A 262 -17.19 -15.19 -6.24
C SER A 262 -16.08 -14.22 -6.57
N MET A 263 -16.43 -13.07 -7.14
CA MET A 263 -15.48 -12.00 -7.46
C MET A 263 -15.90 -10.69 -6.84
N GLY A 264 -14.93 -9.92 -6.38
CA GLY A 264 -15.15 -8.59 -5.85
C GLY A 264 -13.84 -7.80 -5.84
N GLY A 265 -13.89 -6.61 -5.29
CA GLY A 265 -12.73 -5.74 -5.16
C GLY A 265 -12.79 -4.92 -3.88
N TRP A 266 -11.66 -4.29 -3.55
CA TRP A 266 -11.57 -3.36 -2.45
C TRP A 266 -10.64 -2.20 -2.82
N SER A 267 -10.99 -1.00 -2.37
CA SER A 267 -10.20 0.21 -2.53
C SER A 267 -9.91 0.83 -1.16
N SER A 268 -8.68 1.26 -0.96
CA SER A 268 -8.28 1.98 0.26
C SER A 268 -8.96 3.35 0.43
N GLU A 269 -9.69 3.83 -0.58
CA GLU A 269 -10.49 5.05 -0.48
C GLU A 269 -11.70 4.94 0.44
N VAL A 270 -12.17 3.71 0.71
CA VAL A 270 -13.25 3.45 1.64
C VAL A 270 -12.80 3.43 3.11
N LEU A 271 -11.48 3.57 3.36
CA LEU A 271 -10.96 3.61 4.73
C LEU A 271 -11.50 4.82 5.48
N ASP A 272 -11.97 4.55 6.69
CA ASP A 272 -12.17 5.53 7.74
C ASP A 272 -11.21 5.25 8.92
N GLY A 273 -11.21 6.12 9.91
CA GLY A 273 -10.31 5.97 11.05
C GLY A 273 -10.59 4.69 11.88
N ALA A 274 -11.82 4.18 11.91
CA ALA A 274 -12.16 2.96 12.66
C ALA A 274 -11.61 1.71 11.92
N ALA A 275 -11.82 1.64 10.61
CA ALA A 275 -11.30 0.59 9.76
C ALA A 275 -9.75 0.58 9.77
N LEU A 276 -9.12 1.77 9.70
CA LEU A 276 -7.68 1.91 9.82
C LEU A 276 -7.16 1.34 11.15
N ARG A 277 -7.74 1.76 12.29
CA ARG A 277 -7.31 1.27 13.62
C ARG A 277 -7.49 -0.23 13.74
N SER A 278 -8.58 -0.80 13.23
CA SER A 278 -8.81 -2.24 13.22
C SER A 278 -7.75 -2.99 12.41
N ALA A 279 -7.50 -2.56 11.18
CA ALA A 279 -6.51 -3.19 10.30
C ALA A 279 -5.09 -3.09 10.88
N VAL A 280 -4.68 -1.90 11.34
CA VAL A 280 -3.37 -1.67 11.97
C VAL A 280 -3.22 -2.50 13.25
N GLY A 281 -4.28 -2.60 14.07
CA GLY A 281 -4.29 -3.43 15.27
C GLY A 281 -4.05 -4.91 14.97
N ARG A 282 -4.66 -5.45 13.90
CA ARG A 282 -4.44 -6.83 13.45
C ARG A 282 -3.01 -7.05 12.94
N LEU A 283 -2.51 -6.17 12.10
CA LEU A 283 -1.15 -6.25 11.55
C LEU A 283 -0.09 -6.16 12.66
N THR A 284 -0.19 -5.17 13.53
CA THR A 284 0.75 -5.00 14.65
C THR A 284 0.68 -6.15 15.64
N SER A 285 -0.48 -6.76 15.85
CA SER A 285 -0.60 -7.99 16.64
C SER A 285 0.17 -9.16 16.04
N LEU A 286 0.14 -9.35 14.71
CA LEU A 286 0.93 -10.38 14.03
C LEU A 286 2.43 -10.07 14.11
N MET A 287 2.84 -8.81 13.97
CA MET A 287 4.24 -8.39 14.12
C MET A 287 4.77 -8.66 15.53
N ARG A 288 4.02 -8.29 16.56
CA ARG A 288 4.39 -8.51 17.98
C ARG A 288 4.53 -9.97 18.35
N ARG A 289 3.77 -10.87 17.71
CA ARG A 289 3.95 -12.32 17.84
C ARG A 289 5.14 -12.86 17.06
N GLY A 290 5.84 -12.04 16.29
CA GLY A 290 6.94 -12.46 15.42
C GLY A 290 6.51 -13.31 14.22
N THR A 291 5.20 -13.36 13.92
CA THR A 291 4.68 -14.15 12.79
C THR A 291 4.67 -13.34 11.49
N LEU A 292 4.47 -12.03 11.56
CA LEU A 292 4.55 -11.14 10.40
C LEU A 292 5.85 -10.35 10.41
N SER A 293 6.67 -10.56 9.39
CA SER A 293 7.88 -9.76 9.14
C SER A 293 7.64 -8.74 8.03
N ALA A 294 8.22 -7.56 8.17
CA ALA A 294 8.17 -6.55 7.13
C ALA A 294 8.96 -7.03 5.88
N PRO A 295 8.41 -6.84 4.67
CA PRO A 295 9.18 -7.09 3.45
C PRO A 295 10.34 -6.08 3.32
N PRO A 296 11.28 -6.28 2.38
CA PRO A 296 12.32 -5.29 2.10
C PRO A 296 11.74 -3.91 1.74
N ALA A 297 12.50 -2.86 2.02
CA ALA A 297 12.14 -1.50 1.61
C ALA A 297 13.37 -0.74 1.08
N ALA A 298 13.20 -0.10 -0.08
CA ALA A 298 14.14 0.90 -0.58
C ALA A 298 13.86 2.23 0.10
N LYS A 299 14.88 2.89 0.64
CA LYS A 299 14.78 4.13 1.40
C LYS A 299 15.41 5.27 0.59
N PHE A 300 14.72 6.39 0.49
CA PHE A 300 15.17 7.59 -0.20
C PHE A 300 15.04 8.79 0.73
N ALA A 301 15.95 9.77 0.60
CA ALA A 301 15.76 11.05 1.25
C ALA A 301 14.54 11.78 0.68
N LEU A 302 13.94 12.68 1.43
CA LEU A 302 12.79 13.47 0.96
C LEU A 302 13.13 14.29 -0.30
N ALA A 303 14.39 14.72 -0.43
CA ALA A 303 14.89 15.42 -1.62
C ALA A 303 14.89 14.56 -2.89
N ASP A 304 14.98 13.24 -2.72
CA ASP A 304 15.04 12.25 -3.81
C ASP A 304 13.66 11.70 -4.19
N ALA A 305 12.58 12.41 -3.85
CA ALA A 305 11.23 12.01 -4.20
C ALA A 305 11.04 11.68 -5.70
N PRO A 306 11.64 12.39 -6.67
CA PRO A 306 11.62 11.97 -8.07
C PRO A 306 12.21 10.57 -8.29
N ALA A 307 13.36 10.28 -7.71
CA ALA A 307 14.03 8.97 -7.83
C ALA A 307 13.20 7.85 -7.17
N ALA A 308 12.57 8.13 -6.02
CA ALA A 308 11.66 7.19 -5.34
C ALA A 308 10.44 6.86 -6.22
N HIS A 309 9.84 7.84 -6.88
CA HIS A 309 8.75 7.64 -7.83
C HIS A 309 9.19 6.82 -9.05
N HIS A 310 10.37 7.09 -9.60
CA HIS A 310 10.95 6.25 -10.66
C HIS A 310 11.16 4.81 -10.22
N ALA A 311 11.65 4.59 -9.00
CA ALA A 311 11.86 3.24 -8.47
C ALA A 311 10.55 2.43 -8.45
N VAL A 312 9.43 3.05 -8.00
CA VAL A 312 8.11 2.40 -8.03
C VAL A 312 7.64 2.13 -9.46
N GLN A 313 7.86 3.08 -10.40
CA GLN A 313 7.44 2.92 -11.79
C GLN A 313 8.19 1.81 -12.54
N ARG A 314 9.52 1.70 -12.32
CA ARG A 314 10.34 0.65 -12.95
C ARG A 314 10.09 -0.74 -12.39
N ASP A 315 9.58 -0.83 -11.14
CA ASP A 315 9.31 -2.11 -10.47
C ASP A 315 10.55 -3.05 -10.45
N GLU A 316 11.75 -2.48 -10.33
CA GLU A 316 13.02 -3.25 -10.29
C GLU A 316 13.36 -3.73 -8.88
N HIS A 317 12.77 -3.14 -7.85
CA HIS A 317 12.94 -3.53 -6.45
C HIS A 317 11.92 -4.60 -6.04
N ILE A 318 12.16 -5.24 -4.91
CA ILE A 318 11.17 -6.04 -4.22
C ILE A 318 10.72 -5.32 -2.95
N GLY A 319 9.41 -5.36 -2.68
CA GLY A 319 8.87 -4.73 -1.48
C GLY A 319 8.50 -3.26 -1.67
N ARG A 320 8.80 -2.44 -0.67
CA ARG A 320 8.30 -1.07 -0.55
C ARG A 320 9.33 -0.01 -0.93
N VAL A 321 8.84 1.19 -1.19
CA VAL A 321 9.66 2.40 -1.31
C VAL A 321 9.21 3.39 -0.25
N LEU A 322 10.15 3.94 0.52
CA LEU A 322 9.90 4.90 1.60
C LEU A 322 10.71 6.19 1.37
N LEU A 323 10.07 7.33 1.63
CA LEU A 323 10.71 8.63 1.76
C LEU A 323 10.95 8.92 3.25
N LEU A 324 12.17 9.32 3.59
CA LEU A 324 12.61 9.62 4.94
C LEU A 324 13.00 11.11 5.03
N PRO A 325 12.25 11.94 5.79
CA PRO A 325 12.53 13.37 5.89
C PRO A 325 13.87 13.72 6.55
N ASP A 326 14.33 12.89 7.49
CA ASP A 326 15.53 13.16 8.32
C ASP A 326 16.80 12.47 7.82
N VAL A 327 16.77 11.83 6.64
CA VAL A 327 17.99 11.31 6.00
C VAL A 327 18.67 12.47 5.26
N PRO A 328 19.97 12.76 5.56
CA PRO A 328 20.71 13.83 4.91
C PRO A 328 20.99 13.56 3.43
#